data_e9dcdec89cb70f2d418bc030bd21bb82
#
_entry.id   e9dcdec89cb70f2d418bc030bd21bb82
#
_cell.length_a   1.000
_cell.length_b   1.000
_cell.length_c   1.000
_cell.angle_alpha   90.00
_cell.angle_beta   90.00
_cell.angle_gamma   90.00
#
_symmetry.space_group_name_H-M   'P 1'
#
loop_
_entity.id
_entity.type
_entity.pdbx_description
1 polymer ?
#
loop_
_entity_poly.entity_id
_entity_poly.type
_entity_poly.pdbx_seq_one_letter_code
_entity_poly.pdbx_strand_id
1 'polypeptide(L)'
;MRYKAVILSICLLPLDLYAQQLFDLPRDVESRWISFENPTGAKGKGGMENKGAKGDASQWIKAGDSIVLADIHGAGIINRIWMTIIDRNPRALRSIVLKIYWDGAKKPAVSAPLGDFFGIGLGRMTAFQSALFADPEGRSFNCFVPMPYKKGAKVVFINASQQNQLLFYDINYSILKTAPKDVGYFHAYWNNNDGAKPGEDFEILPRVEGKGRFLGVNLSVVADSVYGNTWFGEGEVKTWLDNDGQFPTLVGSGTEDYIGSAWNLGPFSQLYSGAPIVDKARRQYAFYRYHIPDPIYFQQNCRVAIQQMGGAGRDLIRGIIKAGGRARAVSVMTSGGLIKLLERPDFPDLFDDKFPSDEWVNFYRVDDYSATAYFYLDKPESNLPALVPLAKRLKGL
;
A
#
# COMPACT_ATOMS: atom_id res chain seq x y z
N MET A 1 -40.93 44.21 -36.28
CA MET A 1 -39.87 43.30 -35.89
C MET A 1 -40.24 42.63 -34.56
N ARG A 2 -40.59 41.32 -34.59
CA ARG A 2 -40.94 40.56 -33.37
C ARG A 2 -39.71 39.73 -32.97
N TYR A 3 -39.12 40.07 -31.84
CA TYR A 3 -38.02 39.28 -31.24
C TYR A 3 -38.62 38.02 -30.56
N LYS A 4 -38.26 36.85 -31.04
CA LYS A 4 -38.53 35.57 -30.36
C LYS A 4 -37.44 35.37 -29.32
N ALA A 5 -37.79 35.43 -28.04
CA ALA A 5 -36.90 35.01 -26.94
C ALA A 5 -36.80 33.51 -26.94
N VAL A 6 -35.61 32.95 -27.15
CA VAL A 6 -35.27 31.55 -26.95
C VAL A 6 -34.91 31.38 -25.48
N ILE A 7 -35.77 30.72 -24.72
CA ILE A 7 -35.50 30.34 -23.34
C ILE A 7 -34.64 29.03 -23.41
N LEU A 8 -33.35 29.16 -23.11
CA LEU A 8 -32.46 28.01 -22.96
C LEU A 8 -32.69 27.41 -21.56
N SER A 9 -33.44 26.30 -21.50
CA SER A 9 -33.68 25.58 -20.27
C SER A 9 -32.38 24.81 -19.93
N ILE A 10 -31.57 25.35 -19.01
CA ILE A 10 -30.42 24.61 -18.45
C ILE A 10 -30.98 23.60 -17.47
N CYS A 11 -31.03 22.32 -17.87
CA CYS A 11 -31.22 21.20 -16.95
C CYS A 11 -29.97 21.11 -16.06
N LEU A 12 -30.03 21.70 -14.88
CA LEU A 12 -29.14 21.38 -13.77
C LEU A 12 -29.45 19.95 -13.34
N LEU A 13 -28.68 18.98 -13.86
CA LEU A 13 -28.64 17.64 -13.26
C LEU A 13 -28.00 17.81 -11.88
N PRO A 14 -28.67 17.37 -10.81
CA PRO A 14 -28.05 17.36 -9.50
C PRO A 14 -26.84 16.42 -9.57
N LEU A 15 -25.65 16.93 -9.31
CA LEU A 15 -24.48 16.14 -8.94
C LEU A 15 -24.77 15.61 -7.54
N ASP A 16 -25.45 14.46 -7.48
CA ASP A 16 -25.60 13.71 -6.24
C ASP A 16 -24.21 13.22 -5.81
N LEU A 17 -23.53 14.02 -5.03
CA LEU A 17 -22.42 13.58 -4.18
C LEU A 17 -23.04 12.69 -3.08
N TYR A 18 -23.19 11.39 -3.38
CA TYR A 18 -23.58 10.39 -2.39
C TYR A 18 -22.46 10.17 -1.40
N ALA A 19 -22.27 11.08 -0.46
CA ALA A 19 -21.78 10.71 0.85
C ALA A 19 -22.92 9.96 1.53
N GLN A 20 -22.73 8.67 1.85
CA GLN A 20 -23.72 7.88 2.59
C GLN A 20 -24.07 8.65 3.89
N GLN A 21 -25.29 9.13 3.99
CA GLN A 21 -25.76 9.84 5.18
C GLN A 21 -25.99 8.80 6.29
N LEU A 22 -25.50 9.06 7.50
CA LEU A 22 -25.60 8.10 8.63
C LEU A 22 -27.04 7.72 8.97
N PHE A 23 -28.01 8.54 8.59
CA PHE A 23 -29.44 8.33 8.82
C PHE A 23 -30.17 7.72 7.62
N ASP A 24 -29.49 7.37 6.54
CA ASP A 24 -30.11 6.70 5.40
C ASP A 24 -30.53 5.27 5.78
N LEU A 25 -31.75 4.88 5.42
CA LEU A 25 -32.32 3.56 5.70
C LEU A 25 -32.60 2.81 4.40
N PRO A 26 -31.56 2.30 3.72
CA PRO A 26 -31.73 1.61 2.45
C PRO A 26 -32.51 0.29 2.65
N ARG A 27 -33.58 0.05 1.85
CA ARG A 27 -34.44 -1.14 1.95
C ARG A 27 -33.81 -2.40 1.37
N ASP A 28 -32.84 -2.23 0.46
CA ASP A 28 -32.24 -3.30 -0.34
C ASP A 28 -30.81 -3.66 0.11
N VAL A 29 -30.51 -3.37 1.38
CA VAL A 29 -29.19 -3.66 2.01
C VAL A 29 -29.41 -4.43 3.31
N GLU A 30 -28.68 -5.53 3.48
CA GLU A 30 -28.68 -6.30 4.70
C GLU A 30 -27.28 -6.40 5.31
N SER A 31 -27.15 -6.05 6.57
CA SER A 31 -25.88 -6.20 7.28
C SER A 31 -25.61 -7.65 7.68
N ARG A 32 -24.36 -8.08 7.52
CA ARG A 32 -23.86 -9.41 7.87
C ARG A 32 -22.49 -9.30 8.55
N TRP A 33 -22.19 -10.33 9.32
CA TRP A 33 -20.92 -10.45 10.03
C TRP A 33 -20.46 -11.90 10.04
N ILE A 34 -19.26 -12.17 9.49
CA ILE A 34 -18.62 -13.47 9.54
C ILE A 34 -17.53 -13.45 10.60
N SER A 35 -17.55 -14.45 11.47
CA SER A 35 -16.52 -14.75 12.47
C SER A 35 -16.57 -16.25 12.78
N PHE A 36 -15.74 -16.76 13.65
CA PHE A 36 -15.86 -18.16 14.08
C PHE A 36 -17.21 -18.42 14.79
N GLU A 37 -17.78 -17.45 15.49
CA GLU A 37 -19.11 -17.54 16.12
C GLU A 37 -20.29 -17.54 15.09
N ASN A 38 -20.02 -17.18 13.82
CA ASN A 38 -20.96 -17.27 12.70
C ASN A 38 -20.20 -17.41 11.37
N PRO A 39 -19.62 -18.57 11.09
CA PRO A 39 -18.67 -18.76 9.97
C PRO A 39 -19.30 -18.60 8.58
N THR A 40 -20.63 -18.63 8.47
CA THR A 40 -21.36 -18.41 7.22
C THR A 40 -21.97 -17.01 7.10
N GLY A 41 -21.96 -16.21 8.18
CA GLY A 41 -22.67 -14.94 8.24
C GLY A 41 -24.19 -15.07 8.12
N ALA A 42 -24.74 -16.27 8.34
CA ALA A 42 -26.15 -16.53 8.16
C ALA A 42 -27.03 -15.81 9.21
N LYS A 43 -28.19 -15.32 8.75
CA LYS A 43 -29.14 -14.60 9.62
C LYS A 43 -29.62 -15.49 10.77
N GLY A 44 -29.50 -14.98 12.00
CA GLY A 44 -29.94 -15.67 13.21
C GLY A 44 -29.14 -16.92 13.59
N LYS A 45 -27.86 -17.03 13.10
CA LYS A 45 -26.98 -18.18 13.35
C LYS A 45 -25.71 -17.82 14.12
N GLY A 46 -25.57 -16.60 14.59
CA GLY A 46 -24.42 -16.19 15.40
C GLY A 46 -24.56 -16.63 16.87
N GLY A 47 -23.43 -17.03 17.50
CA GLY A 47 -23.34 -17.36 18.91
C GLY A 47 -24.24 -18.51 19.33
N MET A 48 -24.43 -19.52 18.50
CA MET A 48 -25.33 -20.66 18.80
C MET A 48 -24.74 -21.64 19.80
N GLU A 49 -23.42 -21.69 19.89
CA GLU A 49 -22.75 -22.56 20.86
C GLU A 49 -22.83 -22.03 22.27
N ASN A 50 -22.51 -22.88 23.23
CA ASN A 50 -22.49 -22.56 24.65
C ASN A 50 -23.77 -21.83 25.14
N LYS A 51 -24.94 -22.23 24.61
CA LYS A 51 -26.27 -21.67 24.94
C LYS A 51 -26.36 -20.14 24.75
N GLY A 52 -25.68 -19.61 23.77
CA GLY A 52 -25.66 -18.16 23.46
C GLY A 52 -24.59 -17.36 24.20
N ALA A 53 -23.79 -18.00 25.04
CA ALA A 53 -22.57 -17.40 25.57
C ALA A 53 -21.42 -17.59 24.57
N LYS A 54 -20.24 -17.02 24.88
CA LYS A 54 -19.06 -17.20 24.05
C LYS A 54 -18.69 -18.66 23.85
N GLY A 55 -18.74 -19.20 22.62
CA GLY A 55 -18.54 -20.60 22.29
C GLY A 55 -17.31 -20.88 21.42
N ASP A 56 -17.26 -20.33 20.20
CA ASP A 56 -16.16 -20.51 19.24
C ASP A 56 -15.62 -19.15 18.75
N ALA A 57 -14.86 -18.47 19.61
CA ALA A 57 -14.36 -17.12 19.27
C ALA A 57 -13.06 -17.12 18.47
N SER A 58 -12.32 -18.25 18.44
CA SER A 58 -10.98 -18.33 17.84
C SER A 58 -10.64 -19.77 17.50
N GLN A 59 -9.77 -19.94 16.50
CA GLN A 59 -9.26 -21.26 16.12
C GLN A 59 -7.75 -21.27 15.93
N TRP A 60 -7.15 -22.44 16.24
CA TRP A 60 -5.75 -22.69 15.95
C TRP A 60 -5.56 -23.13 14.50
N ILE A 61 -4.80 -22.32 13.74
CA ILE A 61 -4.40 -22.64 12.36
C ILE A 61 -2.97 -23.20 12.42
N LYS A 62 -2.79 -24.47 12.04
CA LYS A 62 -1.49 -25.12 12.08
C LYS A 62 -0.50 -24.46 11.12
N ALA A 63 0.78 -24.62 11.40
CA ALA A 63 1.85 -24.25 10.46
C ALA A 63 1.69 -25.01 9.14
N GLY A 64 1.72 -24.28 8.01
CA GLY A 64 1.51 -24.82 6.66
C GLY A 64 0.04 -24.91 6.22
N ASP A 65 -0.92 -24.78 7.13
CA ASP A 65 -2.35 -24.88 6.81
C ASP A 65 -2.94 -23.55 6.30
N SER A 66 -4.11 -23.66 5.71
CA SER A 66 -4.93 -22.54 5.29
C SER A 66 -6.38 -22.73 5.71
N ILE A 67 -7.09 -21.61 5.91
CA ILE A 67 -8.52 -21.61 6.23
C ILE A 67 -9.25 -20.57 5.37
N VAL A 68 -10.46 -20.92 4.92
CA VAL A 68 -11.38 -19.99 4.29
C VAL A 68 -12.12 -19.24 5.40
N LEU A 69 -11.89 -17.92 5.50
CA LEU A 69 -12.52 -17.07 6.50
C LEU A 69 -13.92 -16.60 6.07
N ALA A 70 -14.11 -16.43 4.77
CA ALA A 70 -15.40 -16.06 4.18
C ALA A 70 -15.52 -16.67 2.79
N ASP A 71 -16.71 -17.19 2.47
CA ASP A 71 -17.12 -17.61 1.13
C ASP A 71 -18.54 -17.08 0.90
N ILE A 72 -18.62 -15.88 0.35
CA ILE A 72 -19.86 -15.09 0.24
C ILE A 72 -20.39 -15.20 -1.17
N HIS A 73 -21.69 -15.48 -1.30
CA HIS A 73 -22.39 -15.54 -2.58
C HIS A 73 -23.37 -14.36 -2.74
N GLY A 74 -23.54 -13.90 -3.98
CA GLY A 74 -24.38 -12.74 -4.33
C GLY A 74 -23.57 -11.45 -4.37
N ALA A 75 -24.24 -10.33 -4.59
CA ALA A 75 -23.63 -9.01 -4.64
C ALA A 75 -23.51 -8.39 -3.24
N GLY A 76 -22.45 -7.62 -3.02
CA GLY A 76 -22.25 -6.99 -1.72
C GLY A 76 -21.03 -6.09 -1.66
N ILE A 77 -20.73 -5.65 -0.43
CA ILE A 77 -19.54 -4.85 -0.10
C ILE A 77 -18.98 -5.37 1.22
N ILE A 78 -17.72 -5.78 1.25
CA ILE A 78 -16.99 -5.94 2.52
C ILE A 78 -16.68 -4.53 3.01
N ASN A 79 -17.13 -4.21 4.22
CA ASN A 79 -17.00 -2.87 4.82
C ASN A 79 -15.84 -2.78 5.80
N ARG A 80 -15.52 -3.88 6.49
CA ARG A 80 -14.46 -3.95 7.49
C ARG A 80 -13.91 -5.36 7.59
N ILE A 81 -12.59 -5.46 7.78
CA ILE A 81 -11.91 -6.68 8.21
C ILE A 81 -11.13 -6.34 9.48
N TRP A 82 -11.38 -7.07 10.55
CA TRP A 82 -10.61 -7.03 11.79
C TRP A 82 -10.00 -8.40 12.06
N MET A 83 -8.76 -8.41 12.52
CA MET A 83 -8.06 -9.64 12.91
C MET A 83 -7.11 -9.39 14.07
N THR A 84 -6.78 -10.47 14.79
CA THR A 84 -5.58 -10.57 15.60
C THR A 84 -5.09 -12.02 15.64
N ILE A 85 -3.78 -12.19 15.82
CA ILE A 85 -3.12 -13.49 15.94
C ILE A 85 -2.21 -13.50 17.17
N ILE A 86 -1.80 -14.70 17.62
CA ILE A 86 -0.99 -14.80 18.84
C ILE A 86 0.46 -14.39 18.61
N ASP A 87 1.09 -14.89 17.54
CA ASP A 87 2.48 -14.55 17.23
C ASP A 87 2.54 -13.45 16.17
N ARG A 88 2.90 -12.25 16.61
CA ARG A 88 2.98 -11.02 15.82
C ARG A 88 4.43 -10.55 15.59
N ASN A 89 5.40 -11.47 15.67
CA ASN A 89 6.76 -11.12 15.31
C ASN A 89 6.90 -10.84 13.80
N PRO A 90 7.91 -10.09 13.35
CA PRO A 90 8.08 -9.70 11.96
C PRO A 90 8.08 -10.88 10.98
N ARG A 91 8.74 -11.98 11.33
CA ARG A 91 8.82 -13.17 10.46
C ARG A 91 7.47 -13.86 10.33
N ALA A 92 6.70 -13.98 11.41
CA ALA A 92 5.35 -14.54 11.38
C ALA A 92 4.42 -13.69 10.50
N LEU A 93 4.37 -12.37 10.72
CA LEU A 93 3.53 -11.45 9.96
C LEU A 93 3.87 -11.40 8.47
N ARG A 94 5.15 -11.56 8.10
CA ARG A 94 5.61 -11.61 6.71
C ARG A 94 5.40 -13.00 6.07
N SER A 95 5.33 -14.06 6.88
CA SER A 95 5.07 -15.43 6.41
C SER A 95 3.59 -15.69 6.14
N ILE A 96 2.73 -15.20 7.01
CA ILE A 96 1.27 -15.37 6.88
C ILE A 96 0.76 -14.55 5.70
N VAL A 97 -0.15 -15.12 4.90
CA VAL A 97 -0.69 -14.48 3.69
C VAL A 97 -2.20 -14.35 3.77
N LEU A 98 -2.71 -13.17 3.46
CA LEU A 98 -4.12 -12.92 3.18
C LEU A 98 -4.35 -12.95 1.67
N LYS A 99 -5.35 -13.73 1.23
CA LYS A 99 -5.82 -13.74 -0.15
C LYS A 99 -7.29 -13.39 -0.21
N ILE A 100 -7.67 -12.55 -1.18
CA ILE A 100 -9.07 -12.24 -1.47
C ILE A 100 -9.33 -12.45 -2.96
N TYR A 101 -10.45 -13.11 -3.26
CA TYR A 101 -10.91 -13.41 -4.61
C TYR A 101 -12.30 -12.81 -4.82
N TRP A 102 -12.56 -12.22 -5.97
CA TRP A 102 -13.83 -11.66 -6.35
C TRP A 102 -14.50 -12.47 -7.43
N ASP A 103 -15.83 -12.65 -7.34
CA ASP A 103 -16.72 -13.15 -8.38
C ASP A 103 -16.32 -14.52 -9.00
N GLY A 104 -15.67 -15.38 -8.21
CA GLY A 104 -15.22 -16.70 -8.67
C GLY A 104 -13.92 -16.66 -9.50
N ALA A 105 -13.19 -15.56 -9.47
CA ALA A 105 -11.90 -15.41 -10.13
C ALA A 105 -10.89 -16.49 -9.71
N LYS A 106 -10.03 -16.91 -10.64
CA LYS A 106 -9.02 -17.94 -10.38
C LYS A 106 -7.78 -17.39 -9.69
N LYS A 107 -7.43 -16.12 -10.01
CA LYS A 107 -6.31 -15.43 -9.37
C LYS A 107 -6.83 -14.52 -8.25
N PRO A 108 -6.12 -14.42 -7.12
CA PRO A 108 -6.50 -13.48 -6.06
C PRO A 108 -6.26 -12.05 -6.52
N ALA A 109 -7.21 -11.17 -6.22
CA ALA A 109 -7.06 -9.72 -6.36
C ALA A 109 -6.18 -9.14 -5.23
N VAL A 110 -6.25 -9.75 -4.06
CA VAL A 110 -5.38 -9.46 -2.92
C VAL A 110 -4.52 -10.68 -2.64
N SER A 111 -3.20 -10.51 -2.60
CA SER A 111 -2.26 -11.53 -2.17
C SER A 111 -1.05 -10.84 -1.55
N ALA A 112 -1.06 -10.70 -0.22
CA ALA A 112 -0.04 -9.95 0.51
C ALA A 112 0.29 -10.61 1.85
N PRO A 113 1.50 -10.40 2.40
CA PRO A 113 1.79 -10.76 3.77
C PRO A 113 0.83 -10.05 4.72
N LEU A 114 0.42 -10.72 5.80
CA LEU A 114 -0.64 -10.25 6.69
C LEU A 114 -0.34 -8.85 7.26
N GLY A 115 0.85 -8.67 7.84
CA GLY A 115 1.22 -7.39 8.41
C GLY A 115 1.24 -6.28 7.35
N ASP A 116 1.89 -6.53 6.22
CA ASP A 116 2.02 -5.56 5.13
C ASP A 116 0.66 -5.19 4.51
N PHE A 117 -0.31 -6.13 4.45
CA PHE A 117 -1.68 -5.83 4.00
C PHE A 117 -2.37 -4.81 4.91
N PHE A 118 -2.18 -4.92 6.22
CA PHE A 118 -2.81 -4.03 7.21
C PHE A 118 -1.96 -2.79 7.53
N GLY A 119 -0.90 -2.51 6.78
CA GLY A 119 -0.07 -1.32 6.98
C GLY A 119 1.00 -1.47 8.06
N ILE A 120 1.24 -2.68 8.55
CA ILE A 120 2.30 -2.98 9.52
C ILE A 120 3.62 -3.18 8.76
N GLY A 121 4.32 -2.08 8.51
CA GLY A 121 5.57 -2.11 7.78
C GLY A 121 6.65 -2.93 8.49
N LEU A 122 7.47 -3.64 7.71
CA LEU A 122 8.54 -4.53 8.20
C LEU A 122 8.05 -5.63 9.16
N GLY A 123 6.74 -5.88 9.22
CA GLY A 123 6.15 -6.76 10.23
C GLY A 123 6.32 -6.26 11.68
N ARG A 124 6.71 -5.01 11.89
CA ARG A 124 6.89 -4.41 13.22
C ARG A 124 5.58 -3.80 13.70
N MET A 125 4.94 -4.45 14.67
CA MET A 125 3.73 -3.93 15.30
C MET A 125 3.99 -2.55 15.88
N THR A 126 3.19 -1.59 15.49
CA THR A 126 3.29 -0.20 15.91
C THR A 126 1.90 0.42 15.87
N ALA A 127 1.53 1.16 16.93
CA ALA A 127 0.26 1.86 16.95
C ALA A 127 0.21 2.95 15.89
N PHE A 128 -0.84 2.91 15.06
CA PHE A 128 -1.14 3.95 14.08
C PHE A 128 -2.62 3.98 13.75
N GLN A 129 -3.06 5.09 13.19
CA GLN A 129 -4.43 5.29 12.75
C GLN A 129 -4.45 6.05 11.41
N SER A 130 -5.22 5.54 10.46
CA SER A 130 -5.45 6.19 9.17
C SER A 130 -6.89 6.01 8.71
N ALA A 131 -7.24 6.59 7.56
CA ALA A 131 -8.57 6.44 6.97
C ALA A 131 -8.86 5.01 6.47
N LEU A 132 -7.85 4.22 6.13
CA LEU A 132 -8.01 2.91 5.51
C LEU A 132 -7.62 1.75 6.41
N PHE A 133 -6.58 1.95 7.23
CA PHE A 133 -6.05 0.90 8.11
C PHE A 133 -5.72 1.48 9.48
N ALA A 134 -5.81 0.65 10.51
CA ALA A 134 -5.42 1.05 11.85
C ALA A 134 -4.92 -0.15 12.67
N ASP A 135 -3.96 0.13 13.53
CA ASP A 135 -3.52 -0.72 14.63
C ASP A 135 -3.47 0.15 15.90
N PRO A 136 -4.59 0.33 16.60
CA PRO A 136 -4.71 1.34 17.65
C PRO A 136 -3.75 1.18 18.83
N GLU A 137 -3.35 -0.06 19.11
CA GLU A 137 -2.52 -0.40 20.28
C GLU A 137 -1.28 -1.24 19.96
N GLY A 138 -0.97 -1.44 18.66
CA GLY A 138 0.10 -2.34 18.25
C GLY A 138 -0.22 -3.83 18.46
N ARG A 139 -1.50 -4.23 18.42
CA ARG A 139 -1.94 -5.61 18.72
C ARG A 139 -3.03 -6.15 17.81
N SER A 140 -3.66 -5.32 17.01
CA SER A 140 -4.77 -5.69 16.14
C SER A 140 -4.63 -5.15 14.73
N PHE A 141 -5.32 -5.75 13.79
CA PHE A 141 -5.32 -5.38 12.39
C PHE A 141 -6.72 -4.92 12.00
N ASN A 142 -6.86 -3.68 11.52
CA ASN A 142 -8.11 -3.14 11.02
C ASN A 142 -7.96 -2.66 9.59
N CYS A 143 -8.90 -3.05 8.72
CA CYS A 143 -9.05 -2.53 7.38
C CYS A 143 -10.48 -2.00 7.21
N PHE A 144 -10.62 -0.74 6.81
CA PHE A 144 -11.88 -0.03 6.58
C PHE A 144 -12.11 0.26 5.09
N VAL A 145 -11.29 -0.32 4.21
CA VAL A 145 -11.44 -0.14 2.76
C VAL A 145 -12.74 -0.80 2.30
N PRO A 146 -13.67 -0.07 1.65
CA PRO A 146 -14.86 -0.68 1.06
C PRO A 146 -14.46 -1.57 -0.11
N MET A 147 -14.91 -2.83 -0.12
CA MET A 147 -14.56 -3.80 -1.15
C MET A 147 -15.83 -4.34 -1.83
N PRO A 148 -16.34 -3.67 -2.88
CA PRO A 148 -17.52 -4.12 -3.61
C PRO A 148 -17.24 -5.35 -4.48
N TYR A 149 -18.24 -6.23 -4.60
CA TYR A 149 -18.24 -7.40 -5.48
C TYR A 149 -19.64 -7.63 -6.08
N LYS A 150 -19.71 -8.30 -7.23
CA LYS A 150 -20.96 -8.44 -8.00
C LYS A 150 -21.62 -9.81 -7.87
N LYS A 151 -20.82 -10.88 -7.61
CA LYS A 151 -21.31 -12.27 -7.56
C LYS A 151 -20.83 -13.02 -6.33
N GLY A 152 -19.75 -12.58 -5.69
CA GLY A 152 -19.23 -13.23 -4.50
C GLY A 152 -17.85 -12.75 -4.10
N ALA A 153 -17.47 -13.08 -2.86
CA ALA A 153 -16.17 -12.77 -2.28
C ALA A 153 -15.65 -13.96 -1.49
N LYS A 154 -14.38 -14.33 -1.69
CA LYS A 154 -13.71 -15.38 -0.92
C LYS A 154 -12.46 -14.83 -0.24
N VAL A 155 -12.37 -14.99 1.08
CA VAL A 155 -11.24 -14.55 1.89
C VAL A 155 -10.54 -15.77 2.47
N VAL A 156 -9.23 -15.88 2.27
CA VAL A 156 -8.40 -17.01 2.69
C VAL A 156 -7.22 -16.53 3.51
N PHE A 157 -7.03 -17.14 4.68
CA PHE A 157 -5.86 -16.98 5.53
C PHE A 157 -4.95 -18.19 5.34
N ILE A 158 -3.65 -17.95 5.10
CA ILE A 158 -2.63 -19.01 4.91
C ILE A 158 -1.55 -18.81 5.95
N ASN A 159 -1.38 -19.79 6.83
CA ASN A 159 -0.31 -19.80 7.82
C ASN A 159 0.95 -20.46 7.24
N ALA A 160 1.73 -19.72 6.45
CA ALA A 160 3.03 -20.22 5.96
C ALA A 160 4.18 -19.96 6.95
N SER A 161 3.89 -19.64 8.22
CA SER A 161 4.88 -19.55 9.29
C SER A 161 5.23 -20.95 9.84
N GLN A 162 6.23 -21.01 10.70
CA GLN A 162 6.67 -22.27 11.33
C GLN A 162 5.92 -22.60 12.64
N GLN A 163 5.01 -21.71 13.08
CA GLN A 163 4.27 -21.82 14.33
C GLN A 163 2.77 -21.89 14.08
N ASN A 164 2.07 -22.64 14.92
CA ASN A 164 0.60 -22.57 14.94
C ASN A 164 0.15 -21.19 15.36
N GLN A 165 -0.91 -20.68 14.74
CA GLN A 165 -1.47 -19.35 15.01
C GLN A 165 -2.87 -19.47 15.62
N LEU A 166 -3.10 -18.86 16.77
CA LEU A 166 -4.44 -18.63 17.27
C LEU A 166 -4.98 -17.39 16.58
N LEU A 167 -6.01 -17.56 15.78
CA LEU A 167 -6.65 -16.50 15.00
C LEU A 167 -7.99 -16.10 15.60
N PHE A 168 -8.20 -14.78 15.71
CA PHE A 168 -9.51 -14.15 15.90
C PHE A 168 -9.78 -13.26 14.69
N TYR A 169 -10.99 -13.21 14.19
CA TYR A 169 -11.34 -12.35 13.06
C TYR A 169 -12.81 -11.98 13.00
N ASP A 170 -13.06 -10.85 12.36
CA ASP A 170 -14.39 -10.37 11.97
C ASP A 170 -14.34 -9.83 10.54
N ILE A 171 -15.31 -10.21 9.72
CA ILE A 171 -15.55 -9.63 8.39
C ILE A 171 -16.97 -9.09 8.36
N ASN A 172 -17.09 -7.76 8.40
CA ASN A 172 -18.37 -7.06 8.29
C ASN A 172 -18.67 -6.75 6.82
N TYR A 173 -19.84 -7.13 6.34
CA TYR A 173 -20.24 -6.89 4.97
C TYR A 173 -21.73 -6.58 4.83
N SER A 174 -22.07 -5.96 3.71
CA SER A 174 -23.43 -5.69 3.28
C SER A 174 -23.78 -6.59 2.12
N ILE A 175 -24.93 -7.28 2.20
CA ILE A 175 -25.57 -7.92 1.04
C ILE A 175 -26.36 -6.85 0.31
N LEU A 176 -26.21 -6.80 -1.00
CA LEU A 176 -26.94 -5.90 -1.89
C LEU A 176 -27.89 -6.71 -2.77
N LYS A 177 -29.15 -6.28 -2.88
CA LYS A 177 -30.13 -6.91 -3.76
C LYS A 177 -29.74 -6.78 -5.24
N THR A 178 -29.09 -5.67 -5.59
CA THR A 178 -28.62 -5.39 -6.94
C THR A 178 -27.10 -5.16 -6.91
N ALA A 179 -26.39 -5.76 -7.85
CA ALA A 179 -24.95 -5.58 -7.97
C ALA A 179 -24.62 -4.10 -8.21
N PRO A 180 -23.59 -3.55 -7.53
CA PRO A 180 -23.18 -2.17 -7.71
C PRO A 180 -22.64 -1.97 -9.14
N LYS A 181 -23.01 -0.84 -9.74
CA LYS A 181 -22.56 -0.42 -11.08
C LYS A 181 -21.36 0.53 -10.95
N ASP A 182 -20.52 0.55 -11.97
CA ASP A 182 -19.41 1.51 -12.09
C ASP A 182 -18.48 1.56 -10.88
N VAL A 183 -18.26 0.41 -10.23
CA VAL A 183 -17.34 0.25 -9.11
C VAL A 183 -16.16 -0.64 -9.49
N GLY A 184 -14.99 -0.33 -8.96
CA GLY A 184 -13.80 -1.16 -9.09
C GLY A 184 -13.75 -2.24 -8.00
N TYR A 185 -13.18 -3.39 -8.32
CA TYR A 185 -12.78 -4.40 -7.35
C TYR A 185 -11.53 -3.95 -6.63
N PHE A 186 -11.45 -4.16 -5.34
CA PHE A 186 -10.26 -3.83 -4.55
C PHE A 186 -9.15 -4.83 -4.81
N HIS A 187 -7.94 -4.32 -5.01
CA HIS A 187 -6.71 -5.09 -5.19
C HIS A 187 -5.64 -4.63 -4.21
N ALA A 188 -4.77 -5.56 -3.82
CA ALA A 188 -3.54 -5.25 -3.10
C ALA A 188 -2.39 -6.08 -3.69
N TYR A 189 -1.30 -5.40 -4.05
CA TYR A 189 -0.10 -5.99 -4.61
C TYR A 189 1.10 -5.71 -3.71
N TRP A 190 1.73 -6.76 -3.22
CA TRP A 190 2.94 -6.65 -2.42
C TRP A 190 4.18 -6.96 -3.26
N ASN A 191 5.21 -6.14 -3.10
CA ASN A 191 6.51 -6.32 -3.74
C ASN A 191 7.65 -5.99 -2.78
N ASN A 192 8.83 -6.56 -3.03
CA ASN A 192 10.06 -6.16 -2.36
C ASN A 192 11.22 -6.10 -3.35
N ASN A 193 12.25 -5.36 -2.96
CA ASN A 193 13.44 -5.18 -3.74
C ASN A 193 14.29 -6.47 -3.72
N ASP A 194 14.69 -6.97 -4.89
CA ASP A 194 15.59 -8.12 -5.01
C ASP A 194 16.53 -7.90 -6.19
N GLY A 195 17.80 -7.65 -5.88
CA GLY A 195 18.84 -7.47 -6.90
C GLY A 195 18.86 -6.14 -7.63
N ALA A 196 18.26 -5.07 -7.06
CA ALA A 196 18.26 -3.73 -7.67
C ALA A 196 19.66 -3.19 -7.92
N LYS A 197 19.75 -2.32 -8.93
CA LYS A 197 20.99 -1.61 -9.30
C LYS A 197 20.82 -0.11 -9.04
N PRO A 198 21.93 0.64 -8.83
CA PRO A 198 21.86 2.08 -8.73
C PRO A 198 21.22 2.69 -9.98
N GLY A 199 20.21 3.54 -9.76
CA GLY A 199 19.46 4.19 -10.85
C GLY A 199 18.25 3.40 -11.34
N GLU A 200 18.00 2.20 -10.80
CA GLU A 200 16.75 1.49 -11.00
C GLU A 200 15.75 1.90 -9.92
N ASP A 201 14.56 2.34 -10.34
CA ASP A 201 13.46 2.68 -9.44
C ASP A 201 12.87 1.40 -8.83
N PHE A 202 12.40 1.49 -7.58
CA PHE A 202 11.64 0.41 -6.96
C PHE A 202 10.18 0.43 -7.45
N GLU A 203 9.72 -0.68 -8.02
CA GLU A 203 8.33 -0.83 -8.51
C GLU A 203 7.36 -1.02 -7.33
N ILE A 204 6.67 0.04 -6.95
CA ILE A 204 5.56 0.00 -5.96
C ILE A 204 4.38 -0.77 -6.57
N LEU A 205 3.98 -0.39 -7.78
CA LEU A 205 2.96 -1.04 -8.58
C LEU A 205 3.49 -1.20 -10.01
N PRO A 206 3.88 -2.40 -10.44
CA PRO A 206 4.16 -2.67 -11.84
C PRO A 206 2.94 -2.33 -12.70
N ARG A 207 3.15 -2.10 -13.99
CA ARG A 207 2.07 -1.70 -14.90
C ARG A 207 0.87 -2.64 -14.81
N VAL A 208 -0.23 -2.14 -14.25
CA VAL A 208 -1.53 -2.82 -14.19
C VAL A 208 -2.42 -2.34 -15.33
N GLU A 209 -3.09 -3.30 -16.01
CA GLU A 209 -3.91 -3.03 -17.20
C GLU A 209 -5.40 -3.05 -16.86
N GLY A 210 -6.11 -1.99 -17.19
CA GLY A 210 -7.53 -1.79 -16.97
C GLY A 210 -7.86 -0.36 -16.58
N LYS A 211 -9.14 -0.09 -16.35
CA LYS A 211 -9.61 1.17 -15.78
C LYS A 211 -9.63 1.05 -14.26
N GLY A 212 -9.15 2.08 -13.56
CA GLY A 212 -9.09 2.01 -12.12
C GLY A 212 -8.74 3.31 -11.40
N ARG A 213 -8.41 3.13 -10.11
CA ARG A 213 -7.97 4.19 -9.21
C ARG A 213 -6.84 3.65 -8.33
N PHE A 214 -5.66 4.23 -8.40
CA PHE A 214 -4.61 3.99 -7.42
C PHE A 214 -5.00 4.65 -6.11
N LEU A 215 -5.13 3.83 -5.06
CA LEU A 215 -5.59 4.27 -3.75
C LEU A 215 -4.45 4.68 -2.83
N GLY A 216 -3.26 4.13 -3.05
CA GLY A 216 -2.08 4.47 -2.24
C GLY A 216 -1.18 3.29 -1.93
N VAL A 217 -0.28 3.50 -0.98
CA VAL A 217 0.78 2.55 -0.66
C VAL A 217 1.12 2.56 0.83
N ASN A 218 1.47 1.39 1.36
CA ASN A 218 2.31 1.22 2.54
C ASN A 218 3.69 0.81 2.06
N LEU A 219 4.72 1.57 2.44
CA LEU A 219 6.09 1.39 1.97
C LEU A 219 7.03 1.30 3.16
N SER A 220 7.99 0.41 3.08
CA SER A 220 9.01 0.21 4.11
C SER A 220 10.41 0.22 3.49
N VAL A 221 11.37 0.76 4.24
CA VAL A 221 12.77 0.85 3.84
C VAL A 221 13.64 0.36 4.98
N VAL A 222 14.55 -0.57 4.68
CA VAL A 222 15.73 -0.85 5.52
C VAL A 222 16.93 -0.27 4.79
N ALA A 223 17.40 0.88 5.27
CA ALA A 223 18.53 1.57 4.65
C ALA A 223 19.82 0.77 4.89
N ASP A 224 20.56 0.52 3.80
CA ASP A 224 21.78 -0.29 3.87
C ASP A 224 22.87 0.42 4.71
N SER A 225 23.52 -0.35 5.58
CA SER A 225 24.55 0.14 6.49
C SER A 225 25.76 0.75 5.79
N VAL A 226 26.03 0.35 4.55
CA VAL A 226 27.15 0.89 3.77
C VAL A 226 27.02 2.39 3.51
N TYR A 227 25.78 2.91 3.51
CA TYR A 227 25.52 4.35 3.35
C TYR A 227 25.56 5.15 4.65
N GLY A 228 25.86 4.49 5.79
CA GLY A 228 26.00 5.16 7.08
C GLY A 228 24.72 5.90 7.49
N ASN A 229 24.90 7.17 7.89
CA ASN A 229 23.80 8.04 8.34
C ASN A 229 23.34 9.02 7.25
N THR A 230 23.65 8.76 5.96
CA THR A 230 23.14 9.60 4.89
C THR A 230 21.62 9.48 4.78
N TRP A 231 20.98 10.57 4.37
CA TRP A 231 19.54 10.56 4.10
C TRP A 231 19.21 9.67 2.90
N PHE A 232 18.16 8.86 2.99
CA PHE A 232 17.73 7.90 1.95
C PHE A 232 16.56 8.40 1.11
N GLY A 233 15.89 9.48 1.52
CA GLY A 233 14.56 9.85 1.03
C GLY A 233 14.55 10.97 -0.01
N GLU A 234 15.62 11.14 -0.81
CA GLU A 234 15.64 12.09 -1.94
C GLU A 234 14.89 11.56 -3.18
N GLY A 235 14.52 10.29 -3.16
CA GLY A 235 13.88 9.63 -4.30
C GLY A 235 12.44 10.05 -4.51
N GLU A 236 12.12 10.47 -5.75
CA GLU A 236 10.80 10.87 -6.18
C GLU A 236 9.87 9.68 -6.37
N VAL A 237 8.59 9.81 -5.97
CA VAL A 237 7.54 8.89 -6.37
C VAL A 237 6.98 9.32 -7.72
N LYS A 238 6.92 8.38 -8.66
CA LYS A 238 6.52 8.59 -10.05
C LYS A 238 5.32 7.74 -10.40
N THR A 239 4.33 8.32 -11.07
CA THR A 239 3.15 7.59 -11.53
C THR A 239 2.94 7.82 -13.02
N TRP A 240 3.01 6.73 -13.79
CA TRP A 240 2.68 6.68 -15.21
C TRP A 240 1.23 6.30 -15.39
N LEU A 241 0.52 7.05 -16.21
CA LEU A 241 -0.92 6.88 -16.47
C LEU A 241 -1.16 6.72 -17.97
N ASP A 242 -2.10 5.85 -18.30
CA ASP A 242 -2.77 5.79 -19.61
C ASP A 242 -1.81 5.81 -20.82
N ASN A 243 -0.83 4.88 -20.79
CA ASN A 243 0.19 4.75 -21.83
C ASN A 243 1.22 5.87 -21.88
N ASP A 244 1.47 6.56 -20.78
CA ASP A 244 2.65 7.42 -20.66
C ASP A 244 3.91 6.70 -21.19
N GLY A 245 4.75 7.43 -21.89
CA GLY A 245 6.00 6.92 -22.45
C GLY A 245 7.11 6.79 -21.42
N GLN A 246 8.26 7.38 -21.74
CA GLN A 246 9.44 7.34 -20.87
C GLN A 246 9.22 8.08 -19.54
N PHE A 247 8.51 9.20 -19.56
CA PHE A 247 8.32 10.06 -18.38
C PHE A 247 6.91 9.90 -17.78
N PRO A 248 6.76 10.03 -16.44
CA PRO A 248 5.47 9.93 -15.75
C PRO A 248 4.64 11.20 -15.90
N THR A 249 3.32 11.07 -15.81
CA THR A 249 2.41 12.22 -15.67
C THR A 249 2.49 12.84 -14.28
N LEU A 250 2.62 12.03 -13.22
CA LEU A 250 2.68 12.53 -11.85
C LEU A 250 4.07 12.24 -11.25
N VAL A 251 4.68 13.26 -10.69
CA VAL A 251 5.98 13.18 -10.01
C VAL A 251 6.06 14.24 -8.92
N GLY A 252 6.63 13.86 -7.75
CA GLY A 252 6.92 14.78 -6.66
C GLY A 252 8.36 15.27 -6.69
N SER A 253 8.88 15.75 -5.55
CA SER A 253 10.25 16.22 -5.40
C SER A 253 11.12 15.28 -4.55
N GLY A 254 10.53 14.32 -3.85
CA GLY A 254 11.20 13.35 -3.02
C GLY A 254 10.24 12.42 -2.29
N THR A 255 10.77 11.62 -1.37
CA THR A 255 9.95 10.75 -0.51
C THR A 255 9.21 11.57 0.55
N GLU A 256 9.79 12.67 1.02
CA GLU A 256 9.25 13.49 2.11
C GLU A 256 7.94 14.17 1.70
N ASP A 257 7.91 14.87 0.58
CA ASP A 257 6.71 15.54 0.07
C ASP A 257 5.62 14.54 -0.26
N TYR A 258 5.99 13.36 -0.79
CA TYR A 258 5.02 12.30 -1.07
C TYR A 258 4.25 11.89 0.18
N ILE A 259 4.91 11.75 1.32
CA ILE A 259 4.27 11.36 2.59
C ILE A 259 3.82 12.54 3.44
N GLY A 260 3.97 13.79 2.95
CA GLY A 260 3.54 15.00 3.64
C GLY A 260 4.47 15.44 4.78
N SER A 261 5.75 15.08 4.71
CA SER A 261 6.84 15.53 5.58
C SER A 261 7.75 16.52 4.86
N ALA A 262 8.72 17.10 5.55
CA ALA A 262 9.75 17.96 4.97
C ALA A 262 11.01 18.01 5.87
N TRP A 263 12.18 18.23 5.27
CA TRP A 263 13.45 18.46 5.96
C TRP A 263 13.81 17.34 6.95
N ASN A 264 13.61 16.11 6.60
CA ASN A 264 13.81 14.88 7.37
C ASN A 264 12.49 14.20 7.76
N LEU A 265 12.58 13.05 8.45
CA LEU A 265 11.42 12.22 8.83
C LEU A 265 11.41 11.99 10.34
N GLY A 266 10.28 12.27 10.96
CA GLY A 266 9.90 11.88 12.32
C GLY A 266 8.69 10.96 12.33
N PRO A 267 8.38 10.27 13.43
CA PRO A 267 7.18 9.44 13.53
C PRO A 267 5.92 10.30 13.60
N PHE A 268 4.94 9.98 12.78
CA PHE A 268 3.60 10.59 12.81
C PHE A 268 2.54 9.66 12.19
N SER A 269 1.28 9.93 12.49
CA SER A 269 0.14 9.19 11.94
C SER A 269 -1.02 10.15 11.72
N GLN A 270 -1.51 10.24 10.49
CA GLN A 270 -2.63 11.07 10.08
C GLN A 270 -3.58 10.26 9.18
N LEU A 271 -4.73 10.82 8.82
CA LEU A 271 -5.76 10.11 8.03
C LEU A 271 -5.24 9.60 6.69
N TYR A 272 -4.43 10.38 5.97
CA TYR A 272 -4.05 10.09 4.60
C TYR A 272 -2.56 9.83 4.39
N SER A 273 -1.74 10.15 5.37
CA SER A 273 -0.30 9.90 5.34
C SER A 273 0.28 9.71 6.73
N GLY A 274 1.41 9.05 6.82
CA GLY A 274 2.09 8.86 8.09
C GLY A 274 3.39 8.06 7.96
N ALA A 275 4.21 8.15 9.00
CA ALA A 275 5.44 7.39 9.18
C ALA A 275 5.44 6.75 10.58
N PRO A 276 4.71 5.65 10.79
CA PRO A 276 4.60 5.02 12.11
C PRO A 276 5.94 4.46 12.61
N ILE A 277 6.88 4.11 11.72
CA ILE A 277 8.20 3.63 12.09
C ILE A 277 9.26 4.55 11.50
N VAL A 278 10.04 5.17 12.39
CA VAL A 278 11.23 5.96 12.07
C VAL A 278 12.31 5.58 13.08
N ASP A 279 13.01 4.48 12.81
CA ASP A 279 14.04 3.91 13.68
C ASP A 279 15.42 4.15 13.05
N LYS A 280 16.00 5.30 13.34
CA LYS A 280 17.30 5.71 12.81
C LYS A 280 18.43 4.78 13.26
N ALA A 281 18.36 4.22 14.46
CA ALA A 281 19.37 3.32 14.99
C ALA A 281 19.42 1.99 14.23
N ARG A 282 18.25 1.46 13.85
CA ARG A 282 18.14 0.25 13.04
C ARG A 282 18.07 0.54 11.55
N ARG A 283 18.06 1.80 11.15
CA ARG A 283 17.86 2.25 9.76
C ARG A 283 16.60 1.68 9.13
N GLN A 284 15.52 1.59 9.91
CA GLN A 284 14.25 1.02 9.51
C GLN A 284 13.16 2.09 9.49
N TYR A 285 12.46 2.18 8.38
CA TYR A 285 11.42 3.17 8.15
C TYR A 285 10.19 2.50 7.54
N ALA A 286 9.01 2.90 8.00
CA ALA A 286 7.75 2.50 7.36
C ALA A 286 6.80 3.69 7.33
N PHE A 287 6.18 3.91 6.19
CA PHE A 287 5.29 5.04 5.95
C PHE A 287 4.18 4.67 4.97
N TYR A 288 3.13 5.49 4.98
CA TYR A 288 2.00 5.31 4.09
C TYR A 288 1.54 6.63 3.49
N ARG A 289 0.94 6.53 2.28
CA ARG A 289 0.18 7.58 1.63
C ARG A 289 -1.07 6.99 1.00
N TYR A 290 -2.25 7.59 1.27
CA TYR A 290 -3.53 7.22 0.68
C TYR A 290 -4.12 8.39 -0.08
N HIS A 291 -4.31 8.22 -1.39
CA HIS A 291 -4.85 9.21 -2.32
C HIS A 291 -6.38 9.24 -2.25
N ILE A 292 -6.92 9.66 -1.09
CA ILE A 292 -8.35 9.84 -0.86
C ILE A 292 -8.79 11.25 -1.25
N PRO A 293 -8.15 12.33 -0.72
CA PRO A 293 -8.50 13.68 -1.08
C PRO A 293 -7.96 14.11 -2.45
N ASP A 294 -6.94 13.43 -2.94
CA ASP A 294 -6.23 13.67 -4.20
C ASP A 294 -6.21 12.41 -5.08
N PRO A 295 -7.37 11.95 -5.59
CA PRO A 295 -7.50 10.65 -6.23
C PRO A 295 -6.72 10.56 -7.54
N ILE A 296 -6.05 9.41 -7.75
CA ILE A 296 -5.31 9.09 -8.97
C ILE A 296 -6.11 8.10 -9.78
N TYR A 297 -6.76 8.56 -10.85
CA TYR A 297 -7.54 7.74 -11.78
C TYR A 297 -6.73 7.40 -13.03
N PHE A 298 -7.00 6.23 -13.61
CA PHE A 298 -6.46 5.80 -14.89
C PHE A 298 -7.55 5.09 -15.71
N GLN A 299 -7.50 5.20 -17.04
CA GLN A 299 -8.50 4.67 -17.96
C GLN A 299 -8.02 3.41 -18.68
N GLN A 300 -6.72 3.19 -18.77
CA GLN A 300 -6.13 2.08 -19.49
C GLN A 300 -5.10 1.32 -18.66
N ASN A 301 -4.22 2.02 -17.96
CA ASN A 301 -3.18 1.41 -17.12
C ASN A 301 -2.56 2.42 -16.15
N CYS A 302 -1.91 1.86 -15.13
CA CYS A 302 -1.17 2.62 -14.13
C CYS A 302 0.10 1.86 -13.74
N ARG A 303 1.21 2.60 -13.56
CA ARG A 303 2.46 2.13 -12.99
C ARG A 303 2.92 3.12 -11.93
N VAL A 304 3.39 2.65 -10.79
CA VAL A 304 3.92 3.51 -9.71
C VAL A 304 5.28 2.99 -9.28
N ALA A 305 6.27 3.86 -9.24
CA ALA A 305 7.61 3.53 -8.77
C ALA A 305 8.18 4.64 -7.88
N ILE A 306 9.21 4.34 -7.12
CA ILE A 306 9.96 5.30 -6.32
C ILE A 306 11.46 5.18 -6.64
N GLN A 307 12.12 6.31 -6.84
CA GLN A 307 13.57 6.34 -7.01
C GLN A 307 14.27 5.95 -5.71
N GLN A 308 15.38 5.27 -5.84
CA GLN A 308 16.26 4.96 -4.72
C GLN A 308 17.42 5.96 -4.72
N MET A 309 17.22 7.07 -4.03
CA MET A 309 18.19 8.18 -3.95
C MET A 309 18.39 8.63 -2.52
N GLY A 310 19.60 9.09 -2.25
CA GLY A 310 19.95 9.72 -1.02
C GLY A 310 20.71 11.03 -1.23
N GLY A 311 20.94 11.74 -0.14
CA GLY A 311 21.66 12.99 -0.14
C GLY A 311 22.72 13.05 0.96
N ALA A 312 23.87 13.65 0.64
CA ALA A 312 24.96 13.91 1.57
C ALA A 312 26.01 14.88 0.99
N GLY A 313 26.92 15.36 1.82
CA GLY A 313 28.11 16.08 1.34
C GLY A 313 29.07 15.15 0.58
N ARG A 314 29.85 15.72 -0.36
CA ARG A 314 30.79 15.04 -1.26
C ARG A 314 31.69 14.02 -0.55
N ASP A 315 32.36 14.43 0.55
CA ASP A 315 33.38 13.62 1.17
C ASP A 315 32.81 12.37 1.87
N LEU A 316 31.56 12.46 2.35
CA LEU A 316 30.84 11.31 2.87
C LEU A 316 30.52 10.30 1.77
N ILE A 317 30.10 10.78 0.59
CA ILE A 317 29.81 9.90 -0.56
C ILE A 317 31.11 9.24 -1.09
N ARG A 318 32.22 9.98 -1.13
CA ARG A 318 33.55 9.40 -1.44
C ARG A 318 33.90 8.27 -0.47
N GLY A 319 33.66 8.49 0.83
CA GLY A 319 33.85 7.46 1.86
C GLY A 319 33.02 6.21 1.63
N ILE A 320 31.73 6.38 1.30
CA ILE A 320 30.82 5.28 0.96
C ILE A 320 31.35 4.46 -0.21
N ILE A 321 31.76 5.11 -1.30
CA ILE A 321 32.28 4.42 -2.49
C ILE A 321 33.59 3.68 -2.16
N LYS A 322 34.50 4.29 -1.40
CA LYS A 322 35.76 3.65 -0.95
C LYS A 322 35.48 2.42 -0.05
N ALA A 323 34.37 2.45 0.72
CA ALA A 323 33.92 1.32 1.54
C ALA A 323 33.15 0.24 0.74
N GLY A 324 33.06 0.36 -0.60
CA GLY A 324 32.37 -0.59 -1.46
C GLY A 324 30.88 -0.32 -1.67
N GLY A 325 30.36 0.82 -1.20
CA GLY A 325 28.98 1.25 -1.43
C GLY A 325 28.75 1.63 -2.89
N ARG A 326 27.61 1.22 -3.44
CA ARG A 326 27.20 1.50 -4.83
C ARG A 326 26.50 2.85 -4.91
N ALA A 327 27.27 3.96 -4.92
CA ALA A 327 26.74 5.31 -5.03
C ALA A 327 27.14 5.95 -6.37
N ARG A 328 26.24 6.69 -7.00
CA ARG A 328 26.48 7.48 -8.21
C ARG A 328 25.85 8.85 -8.04
N ALA A 329 26.65 9.91 -8.05
CA ALA A 329 26.15 11.29 -7.99
C ALA A 329 25.22 11.60 -9.17
N VAL A 330 24.17 12.33 -8.91
CA VAL A 330 23.08 12.66 -9.87
C VAL A 330 22.96 14.17 -10.04
N SER A 331 23.02 14.91 -8.94
CA SER A 331 22.91 16.36 -8.95
C SER A 331 23.61 16.97 -7.73
N VAL A 332 23.94 18.25 -7.84
CA VAL A 332 24.52 19.04 -6.75
C VAL A 332 23.62 20.24 -6.51
N MET A 333 23.17 20.43 -5.27
CA MET A 333 22.41 21.60 -4.85
C MET A 333 23.38 22.71 -4.48
N THR A 334 23.31 23.83 -5.16
CA THR A 334 24.13 25.02 -4.88
C THR A 334 23.25 26.22 -4.61
N SER A 335 23.82 27.31 -4.11
CA SER A 335 23.12 28.60 -3.97
C SER A 335 22.58 29.13 -5.29
N GLY A 336 23.18 28.76 -6.42
CA GLY A 336 22.75 29.11 -7.78
C GLY A 336 21.71 28.17 -8.38
N GLY A 337 21.29 27.11 -7.67
CA GLY A 337 20.33 26.10 -8.12
C GLY A 337 20.94 24.73 -8.29
N LEU A 338 20.19 23.83 -8.93
CA LEU A 338 20.55 22.42 -9.08
C LEU A 338 21.44 22.20 -10.31
N ILE A 339 22.64 21.70 -10.11
CA ILE A 339 23.53 21.24 -11.19
C ILE A 339 23.14 19.78 -11.52
N LYS A 340 22.71 19.54 -12.76
CA LYS A 340 22.24 18.24 -13.25
C LYS A 340 23.42 17.43 -13.83
N LEU A 341 24.03 16.58 -13.04
CA LEU A 341 25.25 15.86 -13.42
C LEU A 341 25.07 14.89 -14.58
N LEU A 342 23.87 14.31 -14.72
CA LEU A 342 23.59 13.37 -15.81
C LEU A 342 23.53 14.04 -17.18
N GLU A 343 23.32 15.37 -17.23
CA GLU A 343 23.32 16.20 -18.45
C GLU A 343 24.68 16.91 -18.67
N ARG A 344 25.64 16.73 -17.80
CA ARG A 344 26.91 17.45 -17.74
C ARG A 344 28.10 16.48 -17.70
N PRO A 345 28.38 15.76 -18.81
CA PRO A 345 29.51 14.81 -18.86
C PRO A 345 30.88 15.48 -18.70
N ASP A 346 30.97 16.80 -18.92
CA ASP A 346 32.12 17.66 -18.72
C ASP A 346 32.33 18.12 -17.28
N PHE A 347 31.37 17.88 -16.37
CA PHE A 347 31.48 18.29 -14.98
C PHE A 347 32.53 17.44 -14.25
N PRO A 348 33.33 18.03 -13.33
CA PRO A 348 34.32 17.28 -12.59
C PRO A 348 33.77 16.00 -11.94
N ASP A 349 34.54 14.92 -11.98
CA ASP A 349 34.19 13.68 -11.27
C ASP A 349 34.10 13.91 -9.76
N LEU A 350 33.30 13.11 -9.07
CA LEU A 350 33.13 13.21 -7.62
C LEU A 350 34.48 13.17 -6.86
N PHE A 351 35.50 12.50 -7.40
CA PHE A 351 36.84 12.41 -6.80
C PHE A 351 37.80 13.51 -7.24
N ASP A 352 37.42 14.37 -8.21
CA ASP A 352 38.19 15.55 -8.59
C ASP A 352 38.09 16.63 -7.49
N ASP A 353 39.18 17.31 -7.19
CA ASP A 353 39.21 18.39 -6.20
C ASP A 353 38.41 19.62 -6.61
N LYS A 354 38.14 19.78 -7.91
CA LYS A 354 37.26 20.82 -8.47
C LYS A 354 35.77 20.53 -8.24
N PHE A 355 35.39 19.31 -7.81
CA PHE A 355 34.01 19.03 -7.46
C PHE A 355 33.65 19.79 -6.18
N PRO A 356 32.45 20.43 -6.08
CA PRO A 356 32.06 21.21 -4.91
C PRO A 356 32.15 20.41 -3.60
N SER A 357 32.79 20.97 -2.55
CA SER A 357 33.02 20.29 -1.28
C SER A 357 31.90 20.49 -0.26
N ASP A 358 31.31 21.69 -0.25
CA ASP A 358 30.40 22.13 0.81
C ASP A 358 28.94 22.08 0.42
N GLU A 359 28.64 21.44 -0.72
CA GLU A 359 27.32 21.39 -1.30
C GLU A 359 26.64 20.04 -1.04
N TRP A 360 25.30 20.05 -1.05
CA TRP A 360 24.51 18.82 -0.98
C TRP A 360 24.47 18.09 -2.31
N VAL A 361 24.85 16.83 -2.28
CA VAL A 361 24.91 15.96 -3.47
C VAL A 361 23.86 14.88 -3.38
N ASN A 362 22.94 14.85 -4.33
CA ASN A 362 22.01 13.76 -4.51
C ASN A 362 22.69 12.62 -5.28
N PHE A 363 22.48 11.39 -4.84
CA PHE A 363 23.13 10.23 -5.43
C PHE A 363 22.20 9.00 -5.46
N TYR A 364 22.32 8.19 -6.50
CA TYR A 364 21.69 6.88 -6.54
C TYR A 364 22.31 5.96 -5.49
N ARG A 365 21.43 5.21 -4.83
CA ARG A 365 21.78 4.19 -3.83
C ARG A 365 20.88 2.98 -3.99
N VAL A 366 21.10 1.94 -3.21
CA VAL A 366 20.25 0.74 -3.20
C VAL A 366 20.00 0.34 -1.76
N ASP A 367 18.75 0.39 -1.36
CA ASP A 367 18.29 -0.02 -0.04
C ASP A 367 17.28 -1.18 -0.17
N ASP A 368 16.90 -1.81 0.92
CA ASP A 368 15.88 -2.86 0.92
C ASP A 368 14.49 -2.23 1.06
N TYR A 369 13.79 -2.12 -0.05
CA TYR A 369 12.42 -1.60 -0.13
C TYR A 369 11.41 -2.74 -0.15
N SER A 370 10.27 -2.54 0.50
CA SER A 370 9.08 -3.38 0.34
C SER A 370 7.82 -2.52 0.40
N ALA A 371 6.80 -2.86 -0.40
CA ALA A 371 5.58 -2.08 -0.47
C ALA A 371 4.34 -2.94 -0.70
N THR A 372 3.19 -2.47 -0.18
CA THR A 372 1.87 -2.91 -0.58
C THR A 372 1.16 -1.76 -1.28
N ALA A 373 0.94 -1.90 -2.57
CA ALA A 373 0.12 -0.98 -3.37
C ALA A 373 -1.35 -1.38 -3.27
N TYR A 374 -2.23 -0.40 -3.07
CA TYR A 374 -3.68 -0.59 -3.02
C TYR A 374 -4.33 0.16 -4.18
N PHE A 375 -5.27 -0.48 -4.85
CA PHE A 375 -5.98 0.12 -5.98
C PHE A 375 -7.33 -0.53 -6.22
N TYR A 376 -8.20 0.17 -6.93
CA TYR A 376 -9.40 -0.41 -7.52
C TYR A 376 -9.17 -0.64 -9.01
N LEU A 377 -9.70 -1.75 -9.53
CA LEU A 377 -9.64 -2.11 -10.94
C LEU A 377 -11.03 -2.54 -11.42
N ASP A 378 -11.36 -2.27 -12.65
CA ASP A 378 -12.63 -2.68 -13.30
C ASP A 378 -12.78 -4.21 -13.48
N LYS A 379 -11.73 -4.97 -13.19
CA LYS A 379 -11.62 -6.43 -13.33
C LYS A 379 -11.42 -7.12 -11.98
N PRO A 380 -11.98 -8.32 -11.76
CA PRO A 380 -11.77 -9.12 -10.55
C PRO A 380 -10.39 -9.75 -10.45
N GLU A 381 -9.61 -9.76 -11.53
CA GLU A 381 -8.23 -10.23 -11.62
C GLU A 381 -7.36 -9.17 -12.29
N SER A 382 -6.06 -9.17 -11.99
CA SER A 382 -5.06 -8.31 -12.64
C SER A 382 -4.03 -9.12 -13.42
N ASN A 383 -3.24 -8.43 -14.24
CA ASN A 383 -2.08 -8.97 -14.95
C ASN A 383 -0.82 -9.04 -14.08
N LEU A 384 -0.90 -8.61 -12.82
CA LEU A 384 0.27 -8.51 -11.94
C LEU A 384 0.85 -9.90 -11.60
N PRO A 385 2.16 -9.96 -11.30
CA PRO A 385 2.83 -11.19 -10.86
C PRO A 385 2.21 -11.76 -9.57
N ALA A 386 2.36 -13.06 -9.39
CA ALA A 386 2.01 -13.71 -8.13
C ALA A 386 2.93 -13.25 -6.99
N LEU A 387 2.44 -13.34 -5.75
CA LEU A 387 3.23 -13.08 -4.56
C LEU A 387 4.52 -13.92 -4.57
N VAL A 388 5.64 -13.29 -4.31
CA VAL A 388 6.95 -13.94 -4.30
C VAL A 388 7.06 -15.04 -3.22
N PRO A 389 7.94 -16.03 -3.40
CA PRO A 389 8.15 -17.12 -2.44
C PRO A 389 8.52 -16.62 -1.04
N LEU A 390 8.23 -17.44 -0.02
CA LEU A 390 8.46 -17.12 1.40
C LEU A 390 9.88 -16.63 1.68
N ALA A 391 10.90 -17.31 1.14
CA ALA A 391 12.30 -16.93 1.36
C ALA A 391 12.60 -15.48 0.93
N LYS A 392 12.01 -15.04 -0.20
CA LYS A 392 12.15 -13.64 -0.67
C LYS A 392 11.40 -12.66 0.23
N ARG A 393 10.21 -13.03 0.71
CA ARG A 393 9.42 -12.18 1.61
C ARG A 393 10.11 -11.91 2.95
N LEU A 394 10.91 -12.85 3.43
CA LEU A 394 11.63 -12.78 4.70
C LEU A 394 13.00 -12.08 4.61
N LYS A 395 13.42 -11.70 3.41
CA LYS A 395 14.66 -10.93 3.22
C LYS A 395 14.52 -9.56 3.89
N GLY A 396 15.57 -9.10 4.56
CA GLY A 396 15.61 -7.80 5.24
C GLY A 396 14.92 -7.74 6.61
N LEU A 397 14.43 -8.89 7.16
CA LEU A 397 13.83 -8.98 8.49
C LEU A 397 14.79 -9.55 9.53
#